data_94a07278a17540d63160ff58aacc002a
#
_entry.id   94a07278a17540d63160ff58aacc002a
#
_cell.length_a   1.000
_cell.length_b   1.000
_cell.length_c   1.000
_cell.angle_alpha   90.00
_cell.angle_beta   90.00
_cell.angle_gamma   90.00
#
_symmetry.space_group_name_H-M   'P 1'
#
loop_
_entity.id
_entity.type
_entity.pdbx_description
1 polymer ?
#
loop_
_entity_poly.entity_id
_entity_poly.type
_entity_poly.pdbx_seq_one_letter_code
_entity_poly.pdbx_strand_id
1 'polypeptide(L)'
;MFRRTFIALAAALALTAPALALDREMTEEERALIGEINAHNSAIKTMVGRFLQIDTQGQRIEGTFFLERPGKIRFRYNPPSREEIISVGRGFYVIDRQEQTQYAYPQDKVPLRQFLESDIDLFKANITAIEQSADYATITLQDDTPAGIVTVSLVFDKETKDLRQWTLVDPSGSELTFSLYDVEFGVEIPKSFFYIDPTYKAVNPTG
;
A
#
# COMPACT_ATOMS: atom_id res chain seq x y z
N MET A 1 -56.36 -26.09 2.14
CA MET A 1 -55.27 -26.66 1.34
C MET A 1 -54.21 -25.60 1.11
N PHE A 2 -53.22 -25.47 1.99
CA PHE A 2 -52.12 -24.52 1.84
C PHE A 2 -50.86 -25.23 1.36
N ARG A 3 -50.44 -24.93 0.14
CA ARG A 3 -49.19 -25.39 -0.46
C ARG A 3 -48.04 -24.55 0.11
N ARG A 4 -47.21 -25.14 0.93
CA ARG A 4 -45.94 -24.56 1.40
C ARG A 4 -44.89 -24.80 0.30
N THR A 5 -44.49 -23.70 -0.37
CA THR A 5 -43.36 -23.68 -1.29
C THR A 5 -42.07 -23.53 -0.47
N PHE A 6 -41.22 -24.55 -0.44
CA PHE A 6 -39.87 -24.44 0.12
C PHE A 6 -38.98 -23.75 -0.90
N ILE A 7 -38.50 -22.57 -0.58
CA ILE A 7 -37.42 -21.90 -1.31
C ILE A 7 -36.11 -22.44 -0.73
N ALA A 8 -35.40 -23.27 -1.50
CA ALA A 8 -34.06 -23.69 -1.15
C ALA A 8 -33.11 -22.57 -1.46
N LEU A 9 -32.56 -21.93 -0.41
CA LEU A 9 -31.49 -20.95 -0.48
C LEU A 9 -30.17 -21.72 -0.71
N ALA A 10 -29.68 -21.71 -1.94
CA ALA A 10 -28.35 -22.22 -2.28
C ALA A 10 -27.31 -21.23 -1.74
N ALA A 11 -26.68 -21.56 -0.63
CA ALA A 11 -25.49 -20.85 -0.14
C ALA A 11 -24.32 -21.15 -1.09
N ALA A 12 -23.93 -20.17 -1.89
CA ALA A 12 -22.68 -20.22 -2.63
C ALA A 12 -21.52 -20.08 -1.62
N LEU A 13 -20.85 -21.19 -1.29
CA LEU A 13 -19.56 -21.15 -0.62
C LEU A 13 -18.56 -20.53 -1.62
N ALA A 14 -18.18 -19.28 -1.37
CA ALA A 14 -16.98 -18.71 -1.98
C ALA A 14 -15.77 -19.46 -1.38
N LEU A 15 -15.23 -20.40 -2.12
CA LEU A 15 -13.94 -21.00 -1.85
C LEU A 15 -12.88 -19.91 -2.08
N THR A 16 -12.40 -19.29 -1.01
CA THR A 16 -11.17 -18.50 -1.06
C THR A 16 -10.02 -19.48 -1.23
N ALA A 17 -9.60 -19.68 -2.47
CA ALA A 17 -8.37 -20.42 -2.73
C ALA A 17 -7.19 -19.58 -2.17
N PRO A 18 -6.21 -20.20 -1.48
CA PRO A 18 -4.98 -19.51 -1.15
C PRO A 18 -4.33 -19.05 -2.46
N ALA A 19 -4.04 -17.76 -2.57
CA ALA A 19 -3.29 -17.25 -3.70
C ALA A 19 -1.86 -17.81 -3.57
N LEU A 20 -1.53 -18.75 -4.44
CA LEU A 20 -0.19 -19.30 -4.59
C LEU A 20 0.67 -18.26 -5.34
N ALA A 21 1.99 -18.32 -5.17
CA ALA A 21 2.94 -17.61 -6.03
C ALA A 21 2.57 -17.83 -7.50
N LEU A 22 3.03 -16.96 -8.40
CA LEU A 22 2.74 -17.07 -9.83
C LEU A 22 2.93 -18.54 -10.27
N ASP A 23 1.88 -19.18 -10.72
CA ASP A 23 1.83 -20.63 -11.00
C ASP A 23 2.57 -21.02 -12.31
N ARG A 24 3.20 -20.03 -12.94
CA ARG A 24 3.96 -20.15 -14.18
C ARG A 24 5.25 -19.31 -14.12
N GLU A 25 6.17 -19.59 -15.01
CA GLU A 25 7.32 -18.71 -15.22
C GLU A 25 6.87 -17.39 -15.86
N MET A 26 7.52 -16.29 -15.46
CA MET A 26 7.35 -14.98 -16.09
C MET A 26 7.83 -15.04 -17.54
N THR A 27 7.11 -14.41 -18.44
CA THR A 27 7.56 -14.18 -19.80
C THR A 27 8.75 -13.22 -19.84
N GLU A 28 9.49 -13.20 -20.94
CA GLU A 28 10.59 -12.24 -21.15
C GLU A 28 10.09 -10.79 -21.11
N GLU A 29 8.90 -10.54 -21.67
CA GLU A 29 8.27 -9.22 -21.65
C GLU A 29 7.94 -8.78 -20.21
N GLU A 30 7.39 -9.67 -19.39
CA GLU A 30 7.09 -9.39 -17.96
C GLU A 30 8.37 -9.14 -17.17
N ARG A 31 9.43 -9.91 -17.42
CA ARG A 31 10.74 -9.69 -16.78
C ARG A 31 11.33 -8.34 -17.16
N ALA A 32 11.27 -7.98 -18.44
CA ALA A 32 11.76 -6.69 -18.93
C ALA A 32 10.97 -5.54 -18.27
N LEU A 33 9.65 -5.62 -18.26
CA LEU A 33 8.77 -4.62 -17.64
C LEU A 33 9.07 -4.44 -16.14
N ILE A 34 9.17 -5.54 -15.37
CA ILE A 34 9.51 -5.47 -13.94
C ILE A 34 10.91 -4.88 -13.74
N GLY A 35 11.87 -5.23 -14.61
CA GLY A 35 13.21 -4.63 -14.58
C GLY A 35 13.18 -3.10 -14.78
N GLU A 36 12.40 -2.61 -15.73
CA GLU A 36 12.20 -1.18 -15.97
C GLU A 36 11.51 -0.48 -14.79
N ILE A 37 10.45 -1.08 -14.22
CA ILE A 37 9.76 -0.59 -13.03
C ILE A 37 10.72 -0.48 -11.84
N ASN A 38 11.51 -1.52 -11.58
CA ASN A 38 12.51 -1.53 -10.51
C ASN A 38 13.54 -0.40 -10.69
N ALA A 39 14.11 -0.28 -11.90
CA ALA A 39 15.12 0.72 -12.21
C ALA A 39 14.58 2.15 -12.06
N HIS A 40 13.40 2.41 -12.63
CA HIS A 40 12.75 3.72 -12.54
C HIS A 40 12.46 4.10 -11.08
N ASN A 41 11.77 3.24 -10.35
CA ASN A 41 11.35 3.55 -8.99
C ASN A 41 12.52 3.61 -8.00
N SER A 42 13.60 2.85 -8.21
CA SER A 42 14.84 2.95 -7.42
C SER A 42 15.60 4.27 -7.67
N ALA A 43 15.47 4.86 -8.84
CA ALA A 43 16.09 6.14 -9.18
C ALA A 43 15.42 7.31 -8.43
N ILE A 44 14.15 7.19 -8.06
CA ILE A 44 13.39 8.22 -7.34
C ILE A 44 13.86 8.28 -5.88
N LYS A 45 14.51 9.36 -5.48
CA LYS A 45 14.99 9.57 -4.10
C LYS A 45 14.02 10.36 -3.25
N THR A 46 13.38 11.36 -3.85
CA THR A 46 12.35 12.17 -3.18
C THR A 46 11.14 12.31 -4.07
N MET A 47 9.97 12.35 -3.44
CA MET A 47 8.69 12.48 -4.11
C MET A 47 7.71 13.20 -3.20
N VAL A 48 6.98 14.17 -3.73
CA VAL A 48 5.89 14.87 -3.06
C VAL A 48 4.68 14.83 -3.96
N GLY A 49 3.50 14.65 -3.40
CA GLY A 49 2.28 14.62 -4.20
C GLY A 49 1.04 14.53 -3.32
N ARG A 50 -0.08 14.35 -3.97
CA ARG A 50 -1.38 14.16 -3.34
C ARG A 50 -1.78 12.70 -3.43
N PHE A 51 -2.61 12.26 -2.49
CA PHE A 51 -3.21 10.94 -2.51
C PHE A 51 -4.71 11.00 -2.24
N LEU A 52 -5.41 10.02 -2.79
CA LEU A 52 -6.78 9.69 -2.45
C LEU A 52 -6.77 8.27 -1.85
N GLN A 53 -7.25 8.13 -0.63
CA GLN A 53 -7.51 6.86 0.02
C GLN A 53 -8.99 6.51 -0.09
N ILE A 54 -9.28 5.25 -0.41
CA ILE A 54 -10.63 4.69 -0.42
C ILE A 54 -10.61 3.41 0.41
N ASP A 55 -11.53 3.30 1.37
CA ASP A 55 -11.68 2.10 2.19
C ASP A 55 -12.76 1.14 1.65
N THR A 56 -12.92 -0.01 2.32
CA THR A 56 -13.93 -1.03 1.98
C THR A 56 -15.36 -0.50 1.94
N GLN A 57 -15.69 0.53 2.72
CA GLN A 57 -16.99 1.17 2.76
C GLN A 57 -17.16 2.24 1.67
N GLY A 58 -16.12 2.48 0.88
CA GLY A 58 -16.09 3.52 -0.14
C GLY A 58 -15.89 4.93 0.42
N GLN A 59 -15.51 5.07 1.70
CA GLN A 59 -15.15 6.36 2.27
C GLN A 59 -13.87 6.88 1.61
N ARG A 60 -13.89 8.15 1.24
CA ARG A 60 -12.79 8.81 0.53
C ARG A 60 -12.14 9.84 1.43
N ILE A 61 -10.84 9.76 1.56
CA ILE A 61 -10.03 10.72 2.30
C ILE A 61 -8.84 11.12 1.43
N GLU A 62 -8.60 12.41 1.31
CA GLU A 62 -7.46 12.93 0.57
C GLU A 62 -6.36 13.44 1.52
N GLY A 63 -5.17 13.58 0.97
CA GLY A 63 -4.06 14.17 1.69
C GLY A 63 -2.85 14.46 0.81
N THR A 64 -1.77 14.84 1.45
CA THR A 64 -0.47 15.06 0.82
C THR A 64 0.53 14.05 1.37
N PHE A 65 1.37 13.50 0.50
CA PHE A 65 2.45 12.62 0.92
C PHE A 65 3.81 13.20 0.58
N PHE A 66 4.79 12.80 1.39
CA PHE A 66 6.21 13.17 1.26
C PHE A 66 7.03 11.90 1.41
N LEU A 67 7.87 11.59 0.45
CA LEU A 67 8.75 10.43 0.47
C LEU A 67 10.21 10.90 0.28
N GLU A 68 11.09 10.41 1.14
CA GLU A 68 12.55 10.54 1.03
C GLU A 68 13.19 9.18 1.32
N ARG A 69 13.71 8.55 0.29
CA ARG A 69 14.40 7.26 0.43
C ARG A 69 15.83 7.43 0.92
N PRO A 70 16.33 6.50 1.74
CA PRO A 70 15.61 5.34 2.27
C PRO A 70 14.76 5.64 3.51
N GLY A 71 13.69 4.88 3.66
CA GLY A 71 13.00 4.66 4.92
C GLY A 71 12.07 5.78 5.41
N LYS A 72 11.92 6.89 4.69
CA LYS A 72 11.09 7.99 5.16
C LYS A 72 9.89 8.20 4.24
N ILE A 73 8.70 8.18 4.84
CA ILE A 73 7.46 8.60 4.19
C ILE A 73 6.54 9.24 5.21
N ARG A 74 5.78 10.24 4.79
CA ARG A 74 4.70 10.82 5.56
C ARG A 74 3.47 10.96 4.70
N PHE A 75 2.33 10.46 5.18
CA PHE A 75 1.00 10.75 4.68
C PHE A 75 0.29 11.67 5.66
N ARG A 76 -0.12 12.83 5.19
CA ARG A 76 -0.85 13.81 5.98
C ARG A 76 -2.23 13.98 5.41
N TYR A 77 -3.24 13.51 6.15
CA TYR A 77 -4.63 13.57 5.74
C TYR A 77 -5.21 14.98 5.87
N ASN A 78 -6.06 15.36 4.94
CA ASN A 78 -6.76 16.64 4.96
C ASN A 78 -7.88 16.65 6.01
N PRO A 79 -8.23 17.83 6.57
CA PRO A 79 -9.40 17.96 7.43
C PRO A 79 -10.68 17.41 6.75
N PRO A 80 -11.60 16.79 7.50
CA PRO A 80 -11.66 16.76 8.96
C PRO A 80 -10.73 15.74 9.63
N SER A 81 -10.09 14.85 8.87
CA SER A 81 -9.17 13.87 9.44
C SER A 81 -7.99 14.56 10.15
N ARG A 82 -7.61 13.99 11.29
CA ARG A 82 -6.46 14.41 12.09
C ARG A 82 -5.34 13.38 12.08
N GLU A 83 -5.49 12.36 11.25
CA GLU A 83 -4.52 11.27 11.17
C GLU A 83 -3.30 11.66 10.35
N GLU A 84 -2.19 11.02 10.67
CA GLU A 84 -0.97 11.02 9.89
C GLU A 84 -0.31 9.64 9.96
N ILE A 85 0.33 9.25 8.87
CA ILE A 85 1.19 8.07 8.84
C ILE A 85 2.60 8.57 8.59
N ILE A 86 3.56 8.18 9.44
CA ILE A 86 4.96 8.57 9.30
C ILE A 86 5.83 7.33 9.44
N SER A 87 6.66 7.07 8.45
CA SER A 87 7.77 6.13 8.58
C SER A 87 9.08 6.90 8.65
N VAL A 88 9.88 6.62 9.67
CA VAL A 88 11.20 7.22 9.87
C VAL A 88 12.09 6.31 10.71
N GLY A 89 13.36 6.20 10.33
CA GLY A 89 14.29 5.30 11.01
C GLY A 89 13.87 3.84 10.88
N ARG A 90 13.57 3.17 12.01
CA ARG A 90 13.07 1.79 12.06
C ARG A 90 11.60 1.71 12.43
N GLY A 91 10.93 2.85 12.55
CA GLY A 91 9.56 2.94 13.01
C GLY A 91 8.60 3.33 11.90
N PHE A 92 7.39 2.80 12.00
CA PHE A 92 6.22 3.18 11.25
C PHE A 92 5.14 3.58 12.25
N TYR A 93 4.61 4.79 12.14
CA TYR A 93 3.76 5.40 13.14
C TYR A 93 2.43 5.81 12.52
N VAL A 94 1.34 5.42 13.16
CA VAL A 94 0.00 5.97 12.91
C VAL A 94 -0.31 6.93 14.04
N ILE A 95 -0.55 8.19 13.71
CA ILE A 95 -0.66 9.30 14.65
C ILE A 95 -2.07 9.88 14.56
N ASP A 96 -2.73 10.03 15.70
CA ASP A 96 -3.91 10.87 15.85
C ASP A 96 -3.49 12.19 16.50
N ARG A 97 -3.56 13.27 15.71
CA ARG A 97 -3.19 14.62 16.16
C ARG A 97 -4.22 15.25 17.09
N GLN A 98 -5.47 14.78 17.06
CA GLN A 98 -6.52 15.27 17.94
C GLN A 98 -6.34 14.72 19.36
N GLU A 99 -6.15 13.40 19.45
CA GLU A 99 -5.97 12.70 20.72
C GLU A 99 -4.52 12.76 21.22
N GLN A 100 -3.60 13.27 20.41
CA GLN A 100 -2.16 13.30 20.67
C GLN A 100 -1.60 11.92 21.02
N THR A 101 -2.02 10.92 20.24
CA THR A 101 -1.60 9.52 20.40
C THR A 101 -0.85 9.02 19.18
N GLN A 102 0.01 8.02 19.39
CA GLN A 102 0.73 7.34 18.33
C GLN A 102 0.77 5.83 18.57
N TYR A 103 0.54 5.08 17.51
CA TYR A 103 0.75 3.64 17.43
C TYR A 103 2.06 3.40 16.67
N ALA A 104 3.00 2.68 17.26
CA ALA A 104 4.29 2.40 16.67
C ALA A 104 4.40 0.93 16.24
N TYR A 105 4.82 0.72 15.00
CA TYR A 105 5.09 -0.57 14.40
C TYR A 105 6.53 -0.63 13.92
N PRO A 106 7.20 -1.79 13.96
CA PRO A 106 8.47 -1.96 13.26
C PRO A 106 8.29 -1.77 11.76
N GLN A 107 9.14 -0.95 11.13
CA GLN A 107 9.04 -0.63 9.69
C GLN A 107 9.16 -1.87 8.81
N ASP A 108 9.97 -2.85 9.23
CA ASP A 108 10.18 -4.13 8.53
C ASP A 108 8.98 -5.08 8.60
N LYS A 109 7.93 -4.71 9.34
CA LYS A 109 6.69 -5.49 9.51
C LYS A 109 5.48 -4.90 8.81
N VAL A 110 5.64 -3.76 8.13
CA VAL A 110 4.52 -3.14 7.39
C VAL A 110 4.53 -3.58 5.92
N PRO A 111 3.34 -3.72 5.30
CA PRO A 111 3.26 -3.98 3.87
C PRO A 111 3.97 -2.90 3.04
N LEU A 112 4.48 -3.26 1.87
CA LEU A 112 5.15 -2.35 0.94
C LEU A 112 6.44 -1.70 1.47
N ARG A 113 7.02 -2.18 2.58
CA ARG A 113 8.29 -1.66 3.14
C ARG A 113 9.41 -1.59 2.09
N GLN A 114 9.42 -2.49 1.11
CA GLN A 114 10.38 -2.50 0.02
C GLN A 114 10.36 -1.22 -0.82
N PHE A 115 9.21 -0.52 -0.89
CA PHE A 115 9.10 0.77 -1.59
C PHE A 115 9.73 1.92 -0.82
N LEU A 116 10.15 1.70 0.41
CA LEU A 116 10.91 2.65 1.22
C LEU A 116 12.43 2.42 1.12
N GLU A 117 12.86 1.32 0.52
CA GLU A 117 14.28 0.99 0.34
C GLU A 117 14.96 1.86 -0.72
N SER A 118 16.29 1.88 -0.70
CA SER A 118 17.10 2.56 -1.72
C SER A 118 17.02 1.88 -3.08
N ASP A 119 16.91 0.56 -3.05
CA ASP A 119 16.84 -0.34 -4.18
C ASP A 119 15.53 -1.13 -4.12
N ILE A 120 14.64 -0.87 -5.06
CA ILE A 120 13.39 -1.60 -5.20
C ILE A 120 13.61 -2.80 -6.10
N ASP A 121 13.30 -3.98 -5.60
CA ASP A 121 13.46 -5.23 -6.32
C ASP A 121 12.22 -6.12 -6.18
N LEU A 122 11.28 -5.93 -7.10
CA LEU A 122 10.05 -6.72 -7.16
C LEU A 122 10.29 -8.20 -7.48
N PHE A 123 11.46 -8.57 -8.02
CA PHE A 123 11.80 -9.99 -8.23
C PHE A 123 11.97 -10.77 -6.93
N LYS A 124 12.20 -10.07 -5.80
CA LYS A 124 12.26 -10.68 -4.46
C LYS A 124 10.89 -10.79 -3.80
N ALA A 125 9.86 -10.17 -4.37
CA ALA A 125 8.51 -10.24 -3.84
C ALA A 125 7.81 -11.55 -4.22
N ASN A 126 6.86 -11.98 -3.41
CA ASN A 126 5.99 -13.11 -3.74
C ASN A 126 4.89 -12.64 -4.72
N ILE A 127 5.23 -12.54 -6.01
CA ILE A 127 4.29 -12.13 -7.06
C ILE A 127 3.31 -13.26 -7.34
N THR A 128 2.02 -12.96 -7.30
CA THR A 128 0.93 -13.92 -7.53
C THR A 128 0.20 -13.69 -8.85
N ALA A 129 0.22 -12.46 -9.38
CA ALA A 129 -0.35 -12.15 -10.70
C ALA A 129 0.38 -10.97 -11.36
N ILE A 130 0.41 -10.97 -12.68
CA ILE A 130 0.86 -9.86 -13.51
C ILE A 130 -0.19 -9.68 -14.60
N GLU A 131 -0.81 -8.51 -14.63
CA GLU A 131 -1.85 -8.15 -15.59
C GLU A 131 -1.42 -6.89 -16.34
N GLN A 132 -1.70 -6.84 -17.63
CA GLN A 132 -1.36 -5.69 -18.45
C GLN A 132 -2.57 -5.22 -19.25
N SER A 133 -2.82 -3.92 -19.22
CA SER A 133 -3.72 -3.22 -20.13
C SER A 133 -2.93 -2.42 -21.17
N ALA A 134 -3.61 -1.55 -21.93
CA ALA A 134 -2.92 -0.66 -22.87
C ALA A 134 -1.99 0.31 -22.12
N ASP A 135 -2.46 0.91 -21.03
CA ASP A 135 -1.81 2.01 -20.34
C ASP A 135 -1.14 1.62 -19.01
N TYR A 136 -1.61 0.52 -18.39
CA TYR A 136 -1.20 0.13 -17.04
C TYR A 136 -0.72 -1.30 -16.94
N ALA A 137 0.18 -1.53 -16.01
CA ALA A 137 0.57 -2.86 -15.54
C ALA A 137 0.18 -2.99 -14.06
N THR A 138 -0.52 -4.07 -13.73
CA THR A 138 -0.87 -4.41 -12.35
C THR A 138 -0.04 -5.61 -11.91
N ILE A 139 0.72 -5.44 -10.84
CA ILE A 139 1.50 -6.51 -10.20
C ILE A 139 0.88 -6.79 -8.85
N THR A 140 0.35 -8.00 -8.69
CA THR A 140 -0.22 -8.46 -7.42
C THR A 140 0.79 -9.34 -6.71
N LEU A 141 1.00 -9.06 -5.44
CA LEU A 141 1.92 -9.80 -4.57
C LEU A 141 1.29 -10.07 -3.21
N GLN A 142 1.87 -11.01 -2.49
CA GLN A 142 1.54 -11.28 -1.10
C GLN A 142 2.70 -10.88 -0.21
N ASP A 143 2.38 -10.23 0.90
CA ASP A 143 3.32 -9.84 1.94
C ASP A 143 2.90 -10.49 3.26
N ASP A 144 3.87 -11.14 3.92
CA ASP A 144 3.64 -11.79 5.21
C ASP A 144 3.86 -10.78 6.34
N THR A 145 2.81 -10.52 7.10
CA THR A 145 2.82 -9.55 8.19
C THR A 145 2.45 -10.24 9.52
N PRO A 146 2.72 -9.61 10.67
CA PRO A 146 2.28 -10.14 11.96
C PRO A 146 0.77 -10.37 12.08
N ALA A 147 -0.03 -9.65 11.29
CA ALA A 147 -1.49 -9.79 11.24
C ALA A 147 -1.95 -10.90 10.27
N GLY A 148 -1.04 -11.51 9.52
CA GLY A 148 -1.30 -12.51 8.50
C GLY A 148 -0.88 -12.06 7.10
N ILE A 149 -1.28 -12.83 6.09
CA ILE A 149 -0.95 -12.55 4.69
C ILE A 149 -1.81 -11.40 4.17
N VAL A 150 -1.14 -10.35 3.70
CA VAL A 150 -1.79 -9.20 3.03
C VAL A 150 -1.55 -9.33 1.53
N THR A 151 -2.60 -9.20 0.74
CA THR A 151 -2.49 -9.11 -0.72
C THR A 151 -2.34 -7.65 -1.11
N VAL A 152 -1.36 -7.40 -1.97
CA VAL A 152 -1.03 -6.04 -2.44
C VAL A 152 -1.08 -6.02 -3.96
N SER A 153 -1.92 -5.17 -4.54
CA SER A 153 -1.97 -4.91 -5.98
C SER A 153 -1.37 -3.54 -6.27
N LEU A 154 -0.33 -3.50 -7.11
CA LEU A 154 0.41 -2.32 -7.49
C LEU A 154 0.12 -1.97 -8.95
N VAL A 155 -0.37 -0.78 -9.21
CA VAL A 155 -0.68 -0.30 -10.56
C VAL A 155 0.37 0.71 -11.01
N PHE A 156 1.10 0.36 -12.06
CA PHE A 156 2.12 1.19 -12.69
C PHE A 156 1.66 1.69 -14.05
N ASP A 157 1.99 2.91 -14.36
CA ASP A 157 1.89 3.46 -15.71
C ASP A 157 2.93 2.79 -16.62
N LYS A 158 2.52 2.26 -17.76
CA LYS A 158 3.43 1.52 -18.65
C LYS A 158 4.40 2.41 -19.41
N GLU A 159 4.06 3.66 -19.63
CA GLU A 159 4.93 4.63 -20.32
C GLU A 159 5.99 5.17 -19.35
N THR A 160 5.55 5.72 -18.23
CA THR A 160 6.44 6.40 -17.26
C THR A 160 7.03 5.47 -16.21
N LYS A 161 6.47 4.27 -16.00
CA LYS A 161 6.80 3.30 -14.93
C LYS A 161 6.51 3.81 -13.52
N ASP A 162 5.79 4.93 -13.38
CA ASP A 162 5.40 5.49 -12.11
C ASP A 162 4.37 4.59 -11.41
N LEU A 163 4.50 4.43 -10.10
CA LEU A 163 3.44 3.87 -9.28
C LEU A 163 2.28 4.86 -9.19
N ARG A 164 1.11 4.47 -9.69
CA ARG A 164 -0.11 5.28 -9.68
C ARG A 164 -1.05 4.94 -8.55
N GLN A 165 -1.11 3.65 -8.18
CA GLN A 165 -2.05 3.17 -7.19
C GLN A 165 -1.52 1.91 -6.52
N TRP A 166 -1.91 1.71 -5.28
CA TRP A 166 -1.85 0.39 -4.66
C TRP A 166 -3.12 0.10 -3.87
N THR A 167 -3.45 -1.18 -3.78
CA THR A 167 -4.55 -1.68 -2.97
C THR A 167 -4.01 -2.73 -2.02
N LEU A 168 -4.38 -2.63 -0.75
CA LEU A 168 -4.08 -3.59 0.30
C LEU A 168 -5.36 -4.34 0.64
N VAL A 169 -5.31 -5.66 0.65
CA VAL A 169 -6.40 -6.51 1.15
C VAL A 169 -5.86 -7.32 2.32
N ASP A 170 -6.38 -7.08 3.50
CA ASP A 170 -5.96 -7.76 4.72
C ASP A 170 -6.59 -9.16 4.86
N PRO A 171 -6.17 -10.00 5.84
CA PRO A 171 -6.73 -11.34 6.03
C PRO A 171 -8.23 -11.36 6.36
N SER A 172 -8.82 -10.25 6.79
CA SER A 172 -10.26 -10.13 7.06
C SER A 172 -11.08 -9.81 5.79
N GLY A 173 -10.38 -9.50 4.68
CA GLY A 173 -10.99 -9.02 3.44
C GLY A 173 -11.24 -7.52 3.42
N SER A 174 -10.73 -6.77 4.39
CA SER A 174 -10.80 -5.31 4.36
C SER A 174 -9.85 -4.77 3.31
N GLU A 175 -10.35 -3.84 2.50
CA GLU A 175 -9.63 -3.25 1.39
C GLU A 175 -9.29 -1.79 1.65
N LEU A 176 -8.07 -1.40 1.29
CA LEU A 176 -7.59 -0.03 1.39
C LEU A 176 -6.84 0.33 0.12
N THR A 177 -7.38 1.24 -0.67
CA THR A 177 -6.78 1.70 -1.92
C THR A 177 -6.24 3.11 -1.79
N PHE A 178 -5.01 3.31 -2.27
CA PHE A 178 -4.36 4.62 -2.39
C PHE A 178 -4.08 4.92 -3.86
N SER A 179 -4.54 6.06 -4.33
CA SER A 179 -4.19 6.59 -5.66
C SER A 179 -3.34 7.83 -5.51
N LEU A 180 -2.26 7.94 -6.29
CA LEU A 180 -1.32 9.06 -6.28
C LEU A 180 -1.55 9.98 -7.47
N TYR A 181 -1.53 11.29 -7.24
CA TYR A 181 -1.71 12.30 -8.27
C TYR A 181 -0.94 13.59 -7.93
N ASP A 182 -0.77 14.47 -8.90
CA ASP A 182 0.02 15.71 -8.77
C ASP A 182 1.40 15.44 -8.16
N VAL A 183 2.11 14.43 -8.69
CA VAL A 183 3.38 13.95 -8.14
C VAL A 183 4.54 14.71 -8.76
N GLU A 184 5.42 15.24 -7.89
CA GLU A 184 6.68 15.90 -8.23
C GLU A 184 7.85 15.07 -7.69
N PHE A 185 8.87 14.88 -8.53
CA PHE A 185 10.09 14.12 -8.18
C PHE A 185 11.28 15.04 -7.97
N GLY A 186 12.26 14.60 -7.19
CA GLY A 186 13.51 15.34 -6.97
C GLY A 186 13.36 16.60 -6.12
N VAL A 187 12.24 16.74 -5.40
CA VAL A 187 11.93 17.90 -4.56
C VAL A 187 12.75 17.84 -3.27
N GLU A 188 13.30 18.96 -2.84
CA GLU A 188 13.95 19.06 -1.53
C GLU A 188 12.89 19.10 -0.43
N ILE A 189 12.95 18.11 0.49
CA ILE A 189 12.00 17.98 1.61
C ILE A 189 12.70 18.36 2.90
N PRO A 190 12.24 19.40 3.62
CA PRO A 190 12.82 19.76 4.90
C PRO A 190 12.76 18.61 5.90
N LYS A 191 13.83 18.36 6.64
CA LYS A 191 13.93 17.26 7.62
C LYS A 191 12.81 17.30 8.68
N SER A 192 12.31 18.50 9.00
CA SER A 192 11.19 18.69 9.92
C SER A 192 9.89 18.03 9.47
N PHE A 193 9.74 17.72 8.18
CA PHE A 193 8.56 17.00 7.67
C PHE A 193 8.48 15.56 8.17
N PHE A 194 9.59 14.96 8.61
CA PHE A 194 9.64 13.61 9.17
C PHE A 194 9.81 13.59 10.69
N TYR A 195 9.62 14.75 11.33
CA TYR A 195 9.67 14.85 12.79
C TYR A 195 8.33 14.40 13.41
N ILE A 196 8.43 13.60 14.46
CA ILE A 196 7.30 13.17 15.28
C ILE A 196 7.39 13.90 16.61
N ASP A 197 6.29 14.50 17.06
CA ASP A 197 6.24 15.19 18.34
C ASP A 197 6.43 14.18 19.49
N PRO A 198 7.48 14.30 20.31
CA PRO A 198 7.76 13.35 21.37
C PRO A 198 6.75 13.43 22.53
N THR A 199 5.86 14.42 22.54
CA THR A 199 4.79 14.54 23.55
C THR A 199 3.61 13.64 23.27
N TYR A 200 3.50 13.08 22.06
CA TYR A 200 2.42 12.16 21.72
C TYR A 200 2.54 10.86 22.51
N LYS A 201 1.43 10.47 23.14
CA LYS A 201 1.38 9.25 23.95
C LYS A 201 1.50 8.02 23.07
N ALA A 202 2.47 7.17 23.36
CA ALA A 202 2.55 5.86 22.74
C ALA A 202 1.39 4.97 23.22
N VAL A 203 0.68 4.39 22.26
CA VAL A 203 -0.38 3.41 22.50
C VAL A 203 0.10 2.08 21.95
N ASN A 204 0.00 1.01 22.74
CA ASN A 204 0.30 -0.33 22.25
C ASN A 204 -0.79 -0.79 21.28
N PRO A 205 -0.43 -1.23 20.07
CA PRO A 205 -1.42 -1.73 19.11
C PRO A 205 -2.06 -3.08 19.50
N THR A 206 -1.58 -3.70 20.58
CA THR A 206 -2.07 -4.99 21.14
C THR A 206 -2.80 -4.75 22.46
N GLY A 207 -3.81 -3.90 22.43
CA GLY A 207 -4.72 -3.72 23.56
C GLY A 207 -6.00 -4.53 23.37
#